data_ca1d9e1973c943d218150123c219a4c9
#
_entry.id   ca1d9e1973c943d218150123c219a4c9
#
_cell.length_a   1.000
_cell.length_b   1.000
_cell.length_c   1.000
_cell.angle_alpha   90.00
_cell.angle_beta   90.00
_cell.angle_gamma   90.00
#
_symmetry.space_group_name_H-M   'P 1'
#
loop_
_entity.id
_entity.type
_entity.pdbx_description
1 polymer ?
#
loop_
_entity_poly.entity_id
_entity_poly.type
_entity_poly.pdbx_seq_one_letter_code
_entity_poly.pdbx_strand_id
1 'polypeptide(L)'
;MSIVRNTESDLEFENKIRPQELETFSGQDKIVENLHIFIKAALMRGDSLDHVLLHGPPGLGKTTLANIIANEMGAQLRVTSGPVLDKPGDLAGLLTNLNPGDVLFIDEIHSLSPIVEEYLYSAMEDYKIDIVLDKGPSARSIQNELAPFTLIGATTRSGLLTSPLRARFGIQCHLEYYDAPVLAGIVRRSARILDVSIDDDAAHEVALRSRGTPRIANALLRRVRDFAMVKGEGHIDLEITRIALAALNIDSRGLDQMDNKILGTIIEKFNGGPVGLNTVATAVGEEAGTIEEVYEPFLIKEGFLKRTPRGREATPLAYQHLGFTHPRDGEASLF
;
A
#
# COMPACT_ATOMS: atom_id res chain seq x y z
N MET A 1 -8.41 -16.30 8.19
CA MET A 1 -8.44 -16.54 6.73
C MET A 1 -8.05 -15.22 6.08
N SER A 2 -6.89 -15.11 5.42
CA SER A 2 -6.45 -13.84 4.80
C SER A 2 -7.47 -13.43 3.73
N ILE A 3 -8.00 -12.20 3.81
CA ILE A 3 -8.99 -11.65 2.88
C ILE A 3 -8.38 -11.49 1.48
N VAL A 4 -7.06 -11.37 1.41
CA VAL A 4 -6.31 -11.17 0.16
C VAL A 4 -5.55 -12.45 -0.17
N ARG A 5 -6.09 -13.26 -1.08
CA ARG A 5 -5.36 -14.33 -1.78
C ARG A 5 -4.99 -13.81 -3.15
N ASN A 6 -3.70 -13.81 -3.50
CA ASN A 6 -3.23 -13.53 -4.86
C ASN A 6 -3.44 -14.77 -5.75
N THR A 7 -4.67 -15.04 -6.12
CA THR A 7 -4.99 -16.00 -7.18
C THR A 7 -5.03 -15.29 -8.53
N GLU A 8 -4.87 -16.04 -9.62
CA GLU A 8 -4.96 -15.50 -10.99
C GLU A 8 -6.27 -14.72 -11.20
N SER A 9 -7.37 -15.23 -10.69
CA SER A 9 -8.70 -14.59 -10.67
C SER A 9 -8.74 -13.30 -9.80
N ASP A 10 -7.87 -13.16 -8.81
CA ASP A 10 -7.78 -11.94 -7.99
C ASP A 10 -7.05 -10.83 -8.75
N LEU A 11 -6.01 -11.19 -9.52
CA LEU A 11 -5.28 -10.25 -10.37
C LEU A 11 -6.13 -9.74 -11.54
N GLU A 12 -6.88 -10.61 -12.19
CA GLU A 12 -7.84 -10.21 -13.24
C GLU A 12 -8.92 -9.27 -12.71
N PHE A 13 -9.47 -9.58 -11.53
CA PHE A 13 -10.43 -8.74 -10.85
C PHE A 13 -9.84 -7.35 -10.52
N GLU A 14 -8.66 -7.31 -9.89
CA GLU A 14 -8.00 -6.04 -9.56
C GLU A 14 -7.69 -5.22 -10.81
N ASN A 15 -7.20 -5.84 -11.87
CA ASN A 15 -6.88 -5.15 -13.12
C ASN A 15 -8.12 -4.55 -13.79
N LYS A 16 -9.27 -5.24 -13.73
CA LYS A 16 -10.53 -4.77 -14.30
C LYS A 16 -11.05 -3.50 -13.62
N ILE A 17 -10.92 -3.39 -12.31
CA ILE A 17 -11.45 -2.26 -11.53
C ILE A 17 -10.44 -1.11 -11.35
N ARG A 18 -9.16 -1.30 -11.72
CA ARG A 18 -8.14 -0.26 -11.62
C ARG A 18 -8.44 0.93 -12.53
N PRO A 19 -8.38 2.17 -12.03
CA PRO A 19 -8.41 3.35 -12.88
C PRO A 19 -7.17 3.37 -13.80
N GLN A 20 -7.35 3.84 -15.01
CA GLN A 20 -6.31 3.94 -16.05
C GLN A 20 -5.87 5.38 -16.31
N GLU A 21 -6.61 6.36 -15.83
CA GLU A 21 -6.45 7.80 -16.07
C GLU A 21 -6.52 8.56 -14.75
N LEU A 22 -5.85 9.72 -14.68
CA LEU A 22 -5.88 10.59 -13.49
C LEU A 22 -7.29 11.05 -13.15
N GLU A 23 -8.13 11.35 -14.13
CA GLU A 23 -9.51 11.82 -13.93
C GLU A 23 -10.38 10.77 -13.23
N THR A 24 -10.08 9.49 -13.40
CA THR A 24 -10.82 8.38 -12.78
C THR A 24 -10.23 7.92 -11.46
N PHE A 25 -9.08 8.47 -11.07
CA PHE A 25 -8.42 8.19 -9.79
C PHE A 25 -9.02 9.06 -8.69
N SER A 26 -9.83 8.45 -7.82
CA SER A 26 -10.53 9.15 -6.73
C SER A 26 -9.67 9.25 -5.49
N GLY A 27 -9.76 10.39 -4.80
CA GLY A 27 -8.98 10.71 -3.62
C GLY A 27 -7.55 11.14 -3.94
N GLN A 28 -6.78 11.53 -2.94
CA GLN A 28 -5.43 12.09 -3.12
C GLN A 28 -5.41 13.35 -4.01
N ASP A 29 -6.44 14.19 -3.93
CA ASP A 29 -6.75 15.26 -4.90
C ASP A 29 -5.55 16.17 -5.18
N LYS A 30 -4.80 16.59 -4.15
CA LYS A 30 -3.58 17.41 -4.31
C LYS A 30 -2.48 16.70 -5.10
N ILE A 31 -2.33 15.38 -4.90
CA ILE A 31 -1.33 14.59 -5.63
C ILE A 31 -1.73 14.50 -7.08
N VAL A 32 -3.00 14.21 -7.36
CA VAL A 32 -3.57 14.09 -8.72
C VAL A 32 -3.43 15.41 -9.46
N GLU A 33 -3.80 16.53 -8.84
CA GLU A 33 -3.70 17.86 -9.42
C GLU A 33 -2.24 18.22 -9.78
N ASN A 34 -1.30 18.00 -8.86
CA ASN A 34 0.11 18.23 -9.10
C ASN A 34 0.68 17.34 -10.20
N LEU A 35 0.38 16.04 -10.17
CA LEU A 35 0.82 15.10 -11.21
C LEU A 35 0.29 15.50 -12.59
N HIS A 36 -0.97 15.93 -12.68
CA HIS A 36 -1.55 16.42 -13.93
C HIS A 36 -0.76 17.60 -14.50
N ILE A 37 -0.39 18.57 -13.64
CA ILE A 37 0.42 19.74 -14.05
C ILE A 37 1.81 19.30 -14.51
N PHE A 38 2.50 18.43 -13.74
CA PHE A 38 3.87 18.00 -14.06
C PHE A 38 3.92 17.18 -15.34
N ILE A 39 3.00 16.25 -15.52
CA ILE A 39 2.88 15.43 -16.74
C ILE A 39 2.62 16.31 -17.96
N LYS A 40 1.64 17.21 -17.86
CA LYS A 40 1.32 18.14 -18.96
C LYS A 40 2.51 19.02 -19.31
N ALA A 41 3.24 19.54 -18.33
CA ALA A 41 4.43 20.35 -18.57
C ALA A 41 5.55 19.57 -19.23
N ALA A 42 5.81 18.31 -18.80
CA ALA A 42 6.79 17.43 -19.43
C ALA A 42 6.45 17.14 -20.89
N LEU A 43 5.19 16.78 -21.18
CA LEU A 43 4.70 16.55 -22.54
C LEU A 43 4.82 17.79 -23.44
N MET A 44 4.53 18.99 -22.92
CA MET A 44 4.69 20.25 -23.67
C MET A 44 6.14 20.57 -24.03
N ARG A 45 7.10 20.15 -23.21
CA ARG A 45 8.54 20.30 -23.48
C ARG A 45 9.11 19.18 -24.35
N GLY A 46 8.40 18.04 -24.45
CA GLY A 46 8.93 16.83 -25.08
C GLY A 46 9.96 16.10 -24.24
N ASP A 47 9.93 16.29 -22.92
CA ASP A 47 10.86 15.72 -21.96
C ASP A 47 10.25 14.49 -21.27
N SER A 48 11.11 13.62 -20.70
CA SER A 48 10.69 12.64 -19.72
C SER A 48 10.20 13.36 -18.45
N LEU A 49 9.26 12.76 -17.72
CA LEU A 49 8.84 13.27 -16.41
C LEU A 49 10.00 13.13 -15.42
N ASP A 50 10.14 14.06 -14.49
CA ASP A 50 11.05 13.92 -13.35
C ASP A 50 10.75 12.62 -12.59
N HIS A 51 11.79 12.05 -11.95
CA HIS A 51 11.62 10.83 -11.16
C HIS A 51 10.64 11.02 -10.00
N VAL A 52 9.76 10.04 -9.81
CA VAL A 52 8.63 10.10 -8.86
C VAL A 52 8.81 9.10 -7.73
N LEU A 53 8.68 9.55 -6.48
CA LEU A 53 8.61 8.69 -5.31
C LEU A 53 7.18 8.65 -4.78
N LEU A 54 6.57 7.46 -4.81
CA LEU A 54 5.25 7.19 -4.24
C LEU A 54 5.42 6.48 -2.89
N HIS A 55 5.07 7.12 -1.79
CA HIS A 55 5.23 6.52 -0.47
C HIS A 55 3.98 6.63 0.39
N GLY A 56 3.82 5.71 1.33
CA GLY A 56 2.67 5.62 2.21
C GLY A 56 2.24 4.18 2.48
N PRO A 57 1.24 3.96 3.34
CA PRO A 57 0.73 2.65 3.70
C PRO A 57 0.41 1.74 2.51
N PRO A 58 0.36 0.41 2.70
CA PRO A 58 0.01 -0.51 1.62
C PRO A 58 -1.46 -0.36 1.20
N GLY A 59 -1.75 -0.68 -0.07
CA GLY A 59 -3.13 -0.72 -0.58
C GLY A 59 -3.75 0.64 -0.95
N LEU A 60 -2.99 1.74 -0.96
CA LEU A 60 -3.47 3.09 -1.26
C LEU A 60 -3.42 3.48 -2.74
N GLY A 61 -2.91 2.60 -3.63
CA GLY A 61 -2.90 2.84 -5.07
C GLY A 61 -1.57 3.30 -5.66
N LYS A 62 -0.42 3.10 -4.98
CA LYS A 62 0.92 3.44 -5.52
C LYS A 62 1.18 2.83 -6.90
N THR A 63 0.99 1.53 -7.04
CA THR A 63 1.14 0.82 -8.33
C THR A 63 0.12 1.29 -9.37
N THR A 64 -1.08 1.67 -8.95
CA THR A 64 -2.11 2.23 -9.83
C THR A 64 -1.68 3.59 -10.37
N LEU A 65 -1.17 4.48 -9.51
CA LEU A 65 -0.64 5.78 -9.95
C LEU A 65 0.55 5.64 -10.90
N ALA A 66 1.44 4.67 -10.66
CA ALA A 66 2.55 4.41 -11.58
C ALA A 66 2.05 4.01 -12.99
N ASN A 67 1.03 3.16 -13.08
CA ASN A 67 0.39 2.80 -14.36
C ASN A 67 -0.26 4.02 -15.01
N ILE A 68 -1.00 4.82 -14.24
CA ILE A 68 -1.65 6.04 -14.76
C ILE A 68 -0.60 7.03 -15.30
N ILE A 69 0.48 7.28 -14.56
CA ILE A 69 1.55 8.18 -15.00
C ILE A 69 2.14 7.70 -16.33
N ALA A 70 2.41 6.40 -16.48
CA ALA A 70 2.92 5.86 -17.73
C ALA A 70 1.90 6.02 -18.88
N ASN A 71 0.63 5.75 -18.63
CA ASN A 71 -0.44 5.92 -19.62
C ASN A 71 -0.57 7.39 -20.06
N GLU A 72 -0.61 8.33 -19.12
CA GLU A 72 -0.72 9.78 -19.38
C GLU A 72 0.50 10.32 -20.14
N MET A 73 1.70 9.76 -19.89
CA MET A 73 2.91 10.08 -20.63
C MET A 73 2.98 9.41 -22.00
N GLY A 74 2.06 8.50 -22.33
CA GLY A 74 2.12 7.68 -23.55
C GLY A 74 3.33 6.73 -23.59
N ALA A 75 3.84 6.34 -22.44
CA ALA A 75 5.08 5.59 -22.24
C ALA A 75 4.83 4.12 -21.92
N GLN A 76 5.80 3.26 -22.25
CA GLN A 76 5.78 1.87 -21.79
C GLN A 76 6.18 1.79 -20.32
N LEU A 77 5.41 1.03 -19.53
CA LEU A 77 5.72 0.74 -18.14
C LEU A 77 6.49 -0.58 -18.02
N ARG A 78 7.71 -0.51 -17.46
CA ARG A 78 8.46 -1.68 -17.02
C ARG A 78 8.34 -1.81 -15.51
N VAL A 79 7.89 -2.96 -15.04
CA VAL A 79 7.61 -3.21 -13.61
C VAL A 79 8.63 -4.18 -13.05
N THR A 80 9.21 -3.82 -11.91
CA THR A 80 10.06 -4.69 -11.10
C THR A 80 9.86 -4.37 -9.61
N SER A 81 10.62 -5.02 -8.74
CA SER A 81 10.59 -4.74 -7.30
C SER A 81 11.99 -4.78 -6.71
N GLY A 82 12.20 -4.07 -5.60
CA GLY A 82 13.49 -4.03 -4.91
C GLY A 82 14.05 -5.42 -4.59
N PRO A 83 13.26 -6.35 -4.00
CA PRO A 83 13.73 -7.70 -3.69
C PRO A 83 14.16 -8.55 -4.89
N VAL A 84 13.69 -8.24 -6.10
CA VAL A 84 14.07 -8.96 -7.34
C VAL A 84 15.40 -8.45 -7.91
N LEU A 85 15.76 -7.20 -7.62
CA LEU A 85 16.99 -6.57 -8.09
C LEU A 85 18.15 -6.88 -7.11
N ASP A 86 18.66 -8.09 -7.18
CA ASP A 86 19.69 -8.57 -6.26
C ASP A 86 21.10 -8.11 -6.64
N LYS A 87 21.34 -7.93 -7.94
CA LYS A 87 22.67 -7.59 -8.49
C LYS A 87 22.62 -6.40 -9.44
N PRO A 88 23.71 -5.62 -9.54
CA PRO A 88 23.80 -4.52 -10.51
C PRO A 88 23.49 -4.91 -11.95
N GLY A 89 23.82 -6.15 -12.34
CA GLY A 89 23.52 -6.68 -13.68
C GLY A 89 22.03 -6.79 -13.98
N ASP A 90 21.20 -7.08 -12.96
CA ASP A 90 19.74 -7.17 -13.11
C ASP A 90 19.17 -5.78 -13.43
N LEU A 91 19.63 -4.76 -12.69
CA LEU A 91 19.26 -3.36 -12.94
C LEU A 91 19.77 -2.87 -14.31
N ALA A 92 21.03 -3.16 -14.64
CA ALA A 92 21.61 -2.79 -15.93
C ALA A 92 20.84 -3.39 -17.11
N GLY A 93 20.45 -4.66 -17.00
CA GLY A 93 19.65 -5.33 -18.02
C GLY A 93 18.28 -4.69 -18.24
N LEU A 94 17.64 -4.17 -17.19
CA LEU A 94 16.38 -3.44 -17.31
C LEU A 94 16.59 -2.07 -17.94
N LEU A 95 17.57 -1.28 -17.46
CA LEU A 95 17.79 0.09 -17.88
C LEU A 95 18.25 0.19 -19.34
N THR A 96 19.13 -0.72 -19.81
CA THR A 96 19.61 -0.74 -21.19
C THR A 96 18.55 -1.13 -22.21
N ASN A 97 17.42 -1.71 -21.78
CA ASN A 97 16.29 -2.09 -22.63
C ASN A 97 15.14 -1.07 -22.60
N LEU A 98 15.32 0.10 -21.96
CA LEU A 98 14.34 1.18 -21.99
C LEU A 98 14.50 2.00 -23.28
N ASN A 99 13.34 2.41 -23.83
CA ASN A 99 13.31 3.39 -24.90
C ASN A 99 13.22 4.82 -24.31
N PRO A 100 13.53 5.86 -25.11
CA PRO A 100 13.34 7.24 -24.66
C PRO A 100 11.90 7.49 -24.19
N GLY A 101 11.78 8.02 -22.98
CA GLY A 101 10.50 8.32 -22.35
C GLY A 101 9.82 7.17 -21.61
N ASP A 102 10.36 5.94 -21.68
CA ASP A 102 9.79 4.81 -20.93
C ASP A 102 9.79 5.05 -19.41
N VAL A 103 8.91 4.36 -18.72
CA VAL A 103 8.77 4.42 -17.26
C VAL A 103 9.25 3.10 -16.65
N LEU A 104 10.21 3.18 -15.73
CA LEU A 104 10.63 2.07 -14.87
C LEU A 104 9.96 2.21 -13.50
N PHE A 105 9.14 1.25 -13.11
CA PHE A 105 8.53 1.19 -11.79
C PHE A 105 9.23 0.15 -10.92
N ILE A 106 9.73 0.58 -9.76
CA ILE A 106 10.35 -0.29 -8.76
C ILE A 106 9.48 -0.27 -7.51
N ASP A 107 8.74 -1.36 -7.27
CA ASP A 107 7.99 -1.52 -6.02
C ASP A 107 8.93 -1.92 -4.87
N GLU A 108 8.58 -1.54 -3.64
CA GLU A 108 9.40 -1.74 -2.43
C GLU A 108 10.87 -1.34 -2.65
N ILE A 109 11.09 -0.17 -3.23
CA ILE A 109 12.41 0.35 -3.60
C ILE A 109 13.39 0.45 -2.41
N HIS A 110 12.87 0.53 -1.17
CA HIS A 110 13.67 0.51 0.06
C HIS A 110 14.39 -0.82 0.31
N SER A 111 14.04 -1.87 -0.41
CA SER A 111 14.64 -3.21 -0.30
C SER A 111 15.85 -3.39 -1.24
N LEU A 112 16.22 -2.38 -2.01
CA LEU A 112 17.41 -2.43 -2.85
C LEU A 112 18.67 -2.61 -2.00
N SER A 113 19.60 -3.44 -2.48
CA SER A 113 20.92 -3.53 -1.85
C SER A 113 21.71 -2.22 -2.06
N PRO A 114 22.59 -1.83 -1.12
CA PRO A 114 23.38 -0.60 -1.27
C PRO A 114 24.16 -0.52 -2.59
N ILE A 115 24.63 -1.66 -3.08
CA ILE A 115 25.37 -1.74 -4.33
C ILE A 115 24.46 -1.41 -5.53
N VAL A 116 23.27 -1.98 -5.58
CA VAL A 116 22.29 -1.71 -6.65
C VAL A 116 21.83 -0.25 -6.58
N GLU A 117 21.66 0.29 -5.38
CA GLU A 117 21.28 1.67 -5.16
C GLU A 117 22.33 2.66 -5.72
N GLU A 118 23.64 2.38 -5.56
CA GLU A 118 24.73 3.21 -6.13
C GLU A 118 24.68 3.27 -7.66
N TYR A 119 24.40 2.15 -8.33
CA TYR A 119 24.22 2.12 -9.78
C TYR A 119 23.00 2.94 -10.23
N LEU A 120 21.94 2.92 -9.42
CA LEU A 120 20.74 3.68 -9.70
C LEU A 120 20.98 5.20 -9.65
N TYR A 121 21.89 5.68 -8.78
CA TYR A 121 22.21 7.11 -8.69
C TYR A 121 22.69 7.69 -10.02
N SER A 122 23.71 7.08 -10.64
CA SER A 122 24.26 7.53 -11.93
C SER A 122 23.23 7.41 -13.05
N ALA A 123 22.39 6.36 -13.00
CA ALA A 123 21.32 6.18 -13.98
C ALA A 123 20.26 7.28 -13.90
N MET A 124 19.93 7.75 -12.67
CA MET A 124 18.94 8.80 -12.44
C MET A 124 19.45 10.21 -12.76
N GLU A 125 20.72 10.50 -12.45
CA GLU A 125 21.29 11.85 -12.63
C GLU A 125 21.81 12.09 -14.05
N ASP A 126 22.62 11.13 -14.56
CA ASP A 126 23.39 11.31 -15.77
C ASP A 126 22.91 10.45 -16.96
N TYR A 127 21.88 9.63 -16.75
CA TYR A 127 21.46 8.60 -17.72
C TYR A 127 22.63 7.72 -18.19
N LYS A 128 23.45 7.30 -17.25
CA LYS A 128 24.63 6.44 -17.49
C LYS A 128 24.69 5.32 -16.48
N ILE A 129 25.24 4.20 -16.91
CA ILE A 129 25.50 3.06 -16.03
C ILE A 129 26.87 2.47 -16.33
N ASP A 130 27.66 2.26 -15.27
CA ASP A 130 28.99 1.62 -15.37
C ASP A 130 28.84 0.12 -15.12
N ILE A 131 29.12 -0.68 -16.14
CA ILE A 131 29.07 -2.15 -16.06
C ILE A 131 30.50 -2.67 -15.84
N VAL A 132 30.73 -3.29 -14.69
CA VAL A 132 31.99 -3.94 -14.36
C VAL A 132 32.03 -5.34 -15.02
N LEU A 133 32.92 -5.55 -15.99
CA LEU A 133 33.02 -6.80 -16.75
C LEU A 133 33.78 -7.89 -16.03
N ASP A 134 34.82 -7.53 -15.23
CA ASP A 134 35.73 -8.45 -14.58
C ASP A 134 35.91 -8.16 -13.09
N LYS A 135 36.27 -9.17 -12.33
CA LYS A 135 36.63 -9.03 -10.91
C LYS A 135 38.14 -9.10 -10.77
N GLY A 136 38.75 -8.17 -10.04
CA GLY A 136 40.17 -8.18 -9.69
C GLY A 136 40.92 -6.91 -10.08
N PRO A 137 42.26 -6.90 -9.94
CA PRO A 137 43.10 -5.71 -10.21
C PRO A 137 43.08 -5.21 -11.66
N SER A 138 42.60 -6.04 -12.59
CA SER A 138 42.43 -5.70 -14.01
C SER A 138 40.98 -5.49 -14.43
N ALA A 139 40.10 -5.24 -13.45
CA ALA A 139 38.67 -4.99 -13.72
C ALA A 139 38.52 -3.85 -14.74
N ARG A 140 37.73 -4.11 -15.77
CA ARG A 140 37.34 -3.11 -16.77
C ARG A 140 35.87 -2.75 -16.54
N SER A 141 35.60 -1.46 -16.54
CA SER A 141 34.22 -0.95 -16.59
C SER A 141 33.95 -0.42 -17.99
N ILE A 142 32.73 -0.67 -18.46
CA ILE A 142 32.20 -0.03 -19.66
C ILE A 142 31.07 0.86 -19.20
N GLN A 143 31.17 2.15 -19.52
CA GLN A 143 30.08 3.10 -19.31
C GLN A 143 29.13 3.03 -20.50
N ASN A 144 27.87 2.71 -20.23
CA ASN A 144 26.77 2.73 -21.19
C ASN A 144 25.91 3.96 -20.99
N GLU A 145 25.61 4.68 -22.06
CA GLU A 145 24.59 5.71 -22.07
C GLU A 145 23.21 5.05 -22.09
N LEU A 146 22.28 5.61 -21.30
CA LEU A 146 20.90 5.16 -21.21
C LEU A 146 19.97 6.16 -21.94
N ALA A 147 18.90 5.66 -22.48
CA ALA A 147 17.83 6.53 -22.95
C ALA A 147 17.23 7.31 -21.77
N PRO A 148 16.86 8.59 -21.93
CA PRO A 148 16.13 9.32 -20.90
C PRO A 148 14.85 8.58 -20.51
N PHE A 149 14.65 8.33 -19.22
CA PHE A 149 13.54 7.57 -18.68
C PHE A 149 13.01 8.21 -17.39
N THR A 150 11.80 7.84 -17.00
CA THR A 150 11.26 8.20 -15.70
C THR A 150 11.35 7.00 -14.75
N LEU A 151 11.99 7.19 -13.59
CA LEU A 151 11.92 6.22 -12.51
C LEU A 151 10.74 6.56 -11.60
N ILE A 152 9.87 5.59 -11.33
CA ILE A 152 8.87 5.66 -10.29
C ILE A 152 9.23 4.65 -9.20
N GLY A 153 9.65 5.14 -8.03
CA GLY A 153 9.88 4.30 -6.86
C GLY A 153 8.64 4.26 -5.98
N ALA A 154 8.26 3.08 -5.49
CA ALA A 154 7.21 2.94 -4.49
C ALA A 154 7.76 2.32 -3.21
N THR A 155 7.28 2.78 -2.06
CA THR A 155 7.68 2.23 -0.75
C THR A 155 6.58 2.39 0.29
N THR A 156 6.47 1.41 1.17
CA THR A 156 5.70 1.50 2.42
C THR A 156 6.55 2.06 3.56
N ARG A 157 7.88 2.04 3.44
CA ARG A 157 8.85 2.37 4.48
C ARG A 157 9.81 3.49 4.01
N SER A 158 9.27 4.68 3.81
CA SER A 158 10.07 5.82 3.33
C SER A 158 11.25 6.19 4.23
N GLY A 159 11.18 5.85 5.53
CA GLY A 159 12.27 6.04 6.47
C GLY A 159 13.49 5.14 6.27
N LEU A 160 13.36 4.05 5.49
CA LEU A 160 14.47 3.15 5.16
C LEU A 160 15.22 3.57 3.89
N LEU A 161 14.66 4.51 3.10
CA LEU A 161 15.37 5.05 1.94
C LEU A 161 16.57 5.88 2.38
N THR A 162 17.70 5.69 1.72
CA THR A 162 18.86 6.53 1.95
C THR A 162 18.59 7.97 1.54
N SER A 163 19.22 8.92 2.22
CA SER A 163 19.06 10.35 1.88
C SER A 163 19.49 10.67 0.45
N PRO A 164 20.60 10.08 -0.10
CA PRO A 164 20.99 10.27 -1.48
C PRO A 164 19.93 9.81 -2.49
N LEU A 165 19.34 8.62 -2.29
CA LEU A 165 18.30 8.13 -3.19
C LEU A 165 17.07 9.02 -3.15
N ARG A 166 16.62 9.39 -1.95
CA ARG A 166 15.44 10.25 -1.77
C ARG A 166 15.60 11.60 -2.44
N ALA A 167 16.80 12.21 -2.38
CA ALA A 167 17.07 13.53 -2.97
C ALA A 167 16.99 13.54 -4.51
N ARG A 168 17.11 12.39 -5.15
CA ARG A 168 17.03 12.25 -6.61
C ARG A 168 15.63 12.18 -7.17
N PHE A 169 14.62 12.02 -6.31
CA PHE A 169 13.23 12.10 -6.72
C PHE A 169 12.75 13.56 -6.69
N GLY A 170 12.59 14.15 -7.87
CA GLY A 170 12.08 15.51 -8.03
C GLY A 170 10.62 15.67 -7.62
N ILE A 171 9.84 14.59 -7.74
CA ILE A 171 8.42 14.54 -7.36
C ILE A 171 8.24 13.52 -6.24
N GLN A 172 7.73 13.97 -5.08
CA GLN A 172 7.47 13.09 -3.94
C GLN A 172 5.98 13.16 -3.58
N CYS A 173 5.31 12.02 -3.61
CA CYS A 173 3.88 11.88 -3.34
C CYS A 173 3.67 11.02 -2.08
N HIS A 174 3.19 11.62 -1.01
CA HIS A 174 2.79 10.91 0.20
C HIS A 174 1.31 10.56 0.11
N LEU A 175 0.98 9.28 -0.09
CA LEU A 175 -0.40 8.81 -0.11
C LEU A 175 -0.88 8.60 1.32
N GLU A 176 -2.09 9.08 1.59
CA GLU A 176 -2.75 8.99 2.88
C GLU A 176 -3.94 8.03 2.83
N TYR A 177 -4.42 7.61 4.00
CA TYR A 177 -5.64 6.82 4.09
C TYR A 177 -6.84 7.60 3.56
N TYR A 178 -7.74 6.89 2.92
CA TYR A 178 -8.95 7.45 2.33
C TYR A 178 -10.07 7.56 3.36
N ASP A 179 -10.85 8.62 3.25
CA ASP A 179 -12.07 8.77 4.02
C ASP A 179 -13.19 7.86 3.50
N ALA A 180 -14.12 7.49 4.39
CA ALA A 180 -15.21 6.59 4.06
C ALA A 180 -16.09 7.07 2.89
N PRO A 181 -16.45 8.36 2.74
CA PRO A 181 -17.21 8.83 1.58
C PRO A 181 -16.50 8.60 0.25
N VAL A 182 -15.18 8.83 0.19
CA VAL A 182 -14.37 8.60 -1.00
C VAL A 182 -14.29 7.11 -1.32
N LEU A 183 -14.07 6.26 -0.31
CA LEU A 183 -14.07 4.81 -0.47
C LEU A 183 -15.44 4.27 -0.92
N ALA A 184 -16.54 4.81 -0.42
CA ALA A 184 -17.89 4.46 -0.89
C ALA A 184 -18.06 4.77 -2.38
N GLY A 185 -17.51 5.89 -2.85
CA GLY A 185 -17.45 6.22 -4.28
C GLY A 185 -16.66 5.19 -5.09
N ILE A 186 -15.50 4.76 -4.57
CA ILE A 186 -14.68 3.71 -5.20
C ILE A 186 -15.44 2.37 -5.24
N VAL A 187 -16.10 1.99 -4.15
CA VAL A 187 -16.92 0.76 -4.07
C VAL A 187 -18.02 0.78 -5.11
N ARG A 188 -18.79 1.88 -5.21
CA ARG A 188 -19.87 2.03 -6.23
C ARG A 188 -19.32 1.95 -7.65
N ARG A 189 -18.19 2.62 -7.93
CA ARG A 189 -17.54 2.54 -9.24
C ARG A 189 -17.12 1.10 -9.54
N SER A 190 -16.48 0.43 -8.60
CA SER A 190 -16.06 -0.96 -8.75
C SER A 190 -17.25 -1.90 -8.96
N ALA A 191 -18.33 -1.74 -8.20
CA ALA A 191 -19.57 -2.51 -8.37
C ALA A 191 -20.17 -2.34 -9.78
N ARG A 192 -20.20 -1.09 -10.30
CA ARG A 192 -20.68 -0.81 -11.67
C ARG A 192 -19.82 -1.50 -12.73
N ILE A 193 -18.48 -1.47 -12.60
CA ILE A 193 -17.55 -2.14 -13.53
C ILE A 193 -17.74 -3.66 -13.51
N LEU A 194 -18.15 -4.20 -12.37
CA LEU A 194 -18.41 -5.63 -12.16
C LEU A 194 -19.84 -6.05 -12.53
N ASP A 195 -20.67 -5.10 -12.96
CA ASP A 195 -22.08 -5.30 -13.25
C ASP A 195 -22.86 -5.86 -12.06
N VAL A 196 -22.62 -5.28 -10.88
CA VAL A 196 -23.29 -5.63 -9.61
C VAL A 196 -24.02 -4.42 -9.08
N SER A 197 -25.31 -4.59 -8.80
CA SER A 197 -26.14 -3.55 -8.15
C SER A 197 -25.82 -3.48 -6.65
N ILE A 198 -25.62 -2.25 -6.13
CA ILE A 198 -25.31 -1.99 -4.72
C ILE A 198 -26.02 -0.72 -4.24
N ASP A 199 -26.58 -0.76 -3.05
CA ASP A 199 -27.19 0.40 -2.39
C ASP A 199 -26.12 1.35 -1.81
N ASP A 200 -26.44 2.62 -1.70
CA ASP A 200 -25.52 3.65 -1.18
C ASP A 200 -25.09 3.40 0.26
N ASP A 201 -26.00 2.96 1.12
CA ASP A 201 -25.72 2.62 2.51
C ASP A 201 -24.90 1.32 2.64
N ALA A 202 -25.11 0.34 1.78
CA ALA A 202 -24.28 -0.85 1.66
C ALA A 202 -22.84 -0.49 1.24
N ALA A 203 -22.70 0.36 0.22
CA ALA A 203 -21.39 0.84 -0.23
C ALA A 203 -20.66 1.63 0.87
N HIS A 204 -21.41 2.44 1.63
CA HIS A 204 -20.85 3.18 2.77
C HIS A 204 -20.44 2.24 3.91
N GLU A 205 -21.22 1.20 4.21
CA GLU A 205 -20.88 0.19 5.23
C GLU A 205 -19.60 -0.59 4.85
N VAL A 206 -19.44 -0.99 3.59
CA VAL A 206 -18.19 -1.58 3.08
C VAL A 206 -17.03 -0.62 3.26
N ALA A 207 -17.22 0.64 2.92
CA ALA A 207 -16.19 1.68 3.03
C ALA A 207 -15.73 1.91 4.47
N LEU A 208 -16.65 1.99 5.42
CA LEU A 208 -16.35 2.15 6.86
C LEU A 208 -15.45 1.01 7.39
N ARG A 209 -15.64 -0.23 6.89
CA ARG A 209 -14.90 -1.41 7.32
C ARG A 209 -13.61 -1.65 6.52
N SER A 210 -13.29 -0.75 5.56
CA SER A 210 -12.16 -0.92 4.62
C SER A 210 -10.82 -0.37 5.13
N ARG A 211 -10.72 0.00 6.40
CA ARG A 211 -9.48 0.50 7.03
C ARG A 211 -8.83 1.69 6.31
N GLY A 212 -9.62 2.48 5.57
CA GLY A 212 -9.10 3.61 4.79
C GLY A 212 -8.34 3.21 3.54
N THR A 213 -8.46 1.97 3.03
CA THR A 213 -7.71 1.52 1.87
C THR A 213 -8.58 0.99 0.73
N PRO A 214 -8.39 1.46 -0.51
CA PRO A 214 -9.12 0.97 -1.68
C PRO A 214 -8.97 -0.53 -1.92
N ARG A 215 -7.80 -1.09 -1.63
CA ARG A 215 -7.53 -2.52 -1.80
C ARG A 215 -8.45 -3.38 -0.93
N ILE A 216 -8.60 -3.00 0.36
CA ILE A 216 -9.50 -3.71 1.28
C ILE A 216 -10.95 -3.48 0.88
N ALA A 217 -11.33 -2.25 0.51
CA ALA A 217 -12.68 -1.94 0.04
C ALA A 217 -13.11 -2.84 -1.12
N ASN A 218 -12.26 -2.98 -2.12
CA ASN A 218 -12.53 -3.83 -3.28
C ASN A 218 -12.53 -5.34 -2.90
N ALA A 219 -11.65 -5.76 -2.00
CA ALA A 219 -11.65 -7.14 -1.52
C ALA A 219 -12.93 -7.47 -0.74
N LEU A 220 -13.42 -6.54 0.09
CA LEU A 220 -14.69 -6.69 0.79
C LEU A 220 -15.88 -6.69 -0.17
N LEU A 221 -15.93 -5.77 -1.14
CA LEU A 221 -16.96 -5.74 -2.17
C LEU A 221 -17.08 -7.09 -2.87
N ARG A 222 -15.94 -7.69 -3.25
CA ARG A 222 -15.92 -9.01 -3.89
C ARG A 222 -16.57 -10.07 -3.00
N ARG A 223 -16.25 -10.09 -1.71
CA ARG A 223 -16.85 -11.07 -0.79
C ARG A 223 -18.33 -10.80 -0.55
N VAL A 224 -18.71 -9.55 -0.34
CA VAL A 224 -20.12 -9.17 -0.18
C VAL A 224 -20.94 -9.56 -1.41
N ARG A 225 -20.41 -9.37 -2.63
CA ARG A 225 -21.01 -9.83 -3.88
C ARG A 225 -21.25 -11.35 -3.87
N ASP A 226 -20.25 -12.15 -3.42
CA ASP A 226 -20.41 -13.61 -3.36
C ASP A 226 -21.59 -13.99 -2.43
N PHE A 227 -21.76 -13.27 -1.31
CA PHE A 227 -22.93 -13.46 -0.42
C PHE A 227 -24.24 -13.03 -1.08
N ALA A 228 -24.26 -11.89 -1.78
CA ALA A 228 -25.45 -11.42 -2.48
C ALA A 228 -25.91 -12.41 -3.56
N MET A 229 -24.97 -13.02 -4.28
CA MET A 229 -25.27 -14.04 -5.30
C MET A 229 -25.85 -15.34 -4.72
N VAL A 230 -25.43 -15.73 -3.50
CA VAL A 230 -25.82 -17.04 -2.92
C VAL A 230 -27.00 -16.91 -1.96
N LYS A 231 -27.08 -15.83 -1.19
CA LYS A 231 -28.09 -15.61 -0.16
C LYS A 231 -29.12 -14.53 -0.48
N GLY A 232 -28.86 -13.71 -1.49
CA GLY A 232 -29.73 -12.68 -2.00
C GLY A 232 -30.10 -12.94 -3.46
N GLU A 233 -30.67 -11.93 -4.12
CA GLU A 233 -31.05 -11.96 -5.54
C GLU A 233 -29.98 -11.35 -6.47
N GLY A 234 -28.73 -11.31 -6.01
CA GLY A 234 -27.59 -10.68 -6.73
C GLY A 234 -27.45 -9.18 -6.49
N HIS A 235 -28.37 -8.58 -5.71
CA HIS A 235 -28.30 -7.19 -5.28
C HIS A 235 -27.61 -7.08 -3.91
N ILE A 236 -26.75 -6.06 -3.76
CA ILE A 236 -26.05 -5.80 -2.50
C ILE A 236 -26.78 -4.70 -1.74
N ASP A 237 -27.58 -5.10 -0.76
CA ASP A 237 -28.19 -4.23 0.22
C ASP A 237 -27.40 -4.18 1.54
N LEU A 238 -27.84 -3.35 2.48
CA LEU A 238 -27.20 -3.20 3.78
C LEU A 238 -27.28 -4.48 4.63
N GLU A 239 -28.37 -5.24 4.54
CA GLU A 239 -28.56 -6.45 5.32
C GLU A 239 -27.59 -7.55 4.89
N ILE A 240 -27.52 -7.85 3.59
CA ILE A 240 -26.58 -8.83 3.04
C ILE A 240 -25.14 -8.41 3.29
N THR A 241 -24.85 -7.10 3.24
CA THR A 241 -23.52 -6.56 3.55
C THR A 241 -23.13 -6.86 5.00
N ARG A 242 -24.00 -6.61 5.95
CA ARG A 242 -23.74 -6.90 7.38
C ARG A 242 -23.59 -8.39 7.63
N ILE A 243 -24.41 -9.23 7.01
CA ILE A 243 -24.30 -10.69 7.09
C ILE A 243 -22.91 -11.15 6.57
N ALA A 244 -22.48 -10.63 5.42
CA ALA A 244 -21.19 -10.99 4.83
C ALA A 244 -20.03 -10.54 5.72
N LEU A 245 -20.02 -9.30 6.20
CA LEU A 245 -18.97 -8.77 7.06
C LEU A 245 -18.88 -9.52 8.39
N ALA A 246 -20.00 -9.86 8.99
CA ALA A 246 -20.04 -10.68 10.21
C ALA A 246 -19.47 -12.09 9.96
N ALA A 247 -19.83 -12.73 8.85
CA ALA A 247 -19.31 -14.04 8.47
C ALA A 247 -17.79 -14.03 8.19
N LEU A 248 -17.24 -12.86 7.80
CA LEU A 248 -15.81 -12.63 7.61
C LEU A 248 -15.08 -12.26 8.91
N ASN A 249 -15.79 -12.21 10.04
CA ASN A 249 -15.30 -11.74 11.35
C ASN A 249 -14.73 -10.32 11.30
N ILE A 250 -15.35 -9.43 10.55
CA ILE A 250 -15.02 -8.00 10.50
C ILE A 250 -16.04 -7.26 11.34
N ASP A 251 -15.57 -6.65 12.40
CA ASP A 251 -16.44 -5.96 13.36
C ASP A 251 -16.86 -4.55 12.91
N SER A 252 -17.62 -3.85 13.75
CA SER A 252 -18.14 -2.52 13.45
C SER A 252 -17.07 -1.44 13.25
N ARG A 253 -15.84 -1.68 13.67
CA ARG A 253 -14.69 -0.77 13.52
C ARG A 253 -13.75 -1.18 12.38
N GLY A 254 -14.06 -2.28 11.65
CA GLY A 254 -13.21 -2.82 10.61
C GLY A 254 -12.04 -3.66 11.14
N LEU A 255 -12.05 -4.03 12.42
CA LEU A 255 -11.07 -4.96 12.97
C LEU A 255 -11.43 -6.38 12.56
N ASP A 256 -10.41 -7.15 12.16
CA ASP A 256 -10.57 -8.56 11.86
C ASP A 256 -10.23 -9.44 13.09
N GLN A 257 -10.31 -10.75 12.89
CA GLN A 257 -10.00 -11.72 13.94
C GLN A 257 -8.58 -11.58 14.49
N MET A 258 -7.60 -11.24 13.64
CA MET A 258 -6.21 -11.12 14.08
C MET A 258 -5.98 -9.82 14.85
N ASP A 259 -6.58 -8.70 14.43
CA ASP A 259 -6.54 -7.44 15.20
C ASP A 259 -7.06 -7.65 16.62
N ASN A 260 -8.26 -8.24 16.73
CA ASN A 260 -8.88 -8.52 18.01
C ASN A 260 -8.04 -9.50 18.85
N LYS A 261 -7.40 -10.48 18.21
CA LYS A 261 -6.48 -11.41 18.88
C LYS A 261 -5.21 -10.72 19.39
N ILE A 262 -4.64 -9.79 18.62
CA ILE A 262 -3.47 -9.00 19.02
C ILE A 262 -3.83 -8.15 20.24
N LEU A 263 -4.90 -7.36 20.17
CA LEU A 263 -5.35 -6.49 21.26
C LEU A 263 -5.71 -7.30 22.51
N GLY A 264 -6.51 -8.36 22.36
CA GLY A 264 -6.88 -9.25 23.46
C GLY A 264 -5.68 -9.90 24.13
N THR A 265 -4.70 -10.36 23.34
CA THR A 265 -3.45 -10.93 23.86
C THR A 265 -2.66 -9.92 24.69
N ILE A 266 -2.55 -8.68 24.22
CA ILE A 266 -1.86 -7.60 24.96
C ILE A 266 -2.59 -7.31 26.28
N ILE A 267 -3.91 -7.25 26.26
CA ILE A 267 -4.73 -6.95 27.43
C ILE A 267 -4.69 -8.10 28.45
N GLU A 268 -5.01 -9.32 28.02
CA GLU A 268 -5.21 -10.45 28.93
C GLU A 268 -3.90 -11.06 29.44
N LYS A 269 -2.92 -11.23 28.52
CA LYS A 269 -1.67 -11.93 28.87
C LYS A 269 -0.56 -11.00 29.35
N PHE A 270 -0.61 -9.71 28.98
CA PHE A 270 0.45 -8.75 29.28
C PHE A 270 -0.07 -7.50 30.01
N ASN A 271 -1.24 -7.60 30.63
CA ASN A 271 -1.85 -6.51 31.45
C ASN A 271 -1.91 -5.16 30.72
N GLY A 272 -2.20 -5.17 29.40
CA GLY A 272 -2.26 -3.99 28.55
C GLY A 272 -0.91 -3.49 28.02
N GLY A 273 0.17 -4.12 28.39
CA GLY A 273 1.55 -3.75 27.97
C GLY A 273 2.29 -2.86 28.97
N PRO A 274 3.50 -2.34 28.62
CA PRO A 274 4.17 -2.48 27.32
C PRO A 274 4.76 -3.87 27.09
N VAL A 275 4.59 -4.41 25.88
CA VAL A 275 5.08 -5.72 25.47
C VAL A 275 5.84 -5.65 24.14
N GLY A 276 6.95 -6.39 24.02
CA GLY A 276 7.79 -6.42 22.81
C GLY A 276 7.06 -7.05 21.63
N LEU A 277 7.35 -6.56 20.39
CA LEU A 277 6.74 -7.06 19.16
C LEU A 277 6.88 -8.57 18.99
N ASN A 278 8.10 -9.11 19.16
CA ASN A 278 8.36 -10.55 19.01
C ASN A 278 7.57 -11.40 20.03
N THR A 279 7.35 -10.87 21.23
CA THR A 279 6.55 -11.54 22.26
C THR A 279 5.08 -11.61 21.85
N VAL A 280 4.53 -10.50 21.35
CA VAL A 280 3.16 -10.47 20.82
C VAL A 280 3.04 -11.43 19.64
N ALA A 281 3.97 -11.38 18.67
CA ALA A 281 4.01 -12.21 17.49
C ALA A 281 3.96 -13.71 17.84
N THR A 282 4.83 -14.14 18.75
CA THR A 282 4.84 -15.53 19.24
C THR A 282 3.52 -15.89 19.93
N ALA A 283 2.96 -14.99 20.74
CA ALA A 283 1.74 -15.26 21.49
C ALA A 283 0.48 -15.37 20.63
N VAL A 284 0.45 -14.67 19.48
CA VAL A 284 -0.66 -14.74 18.51
C VAL A 284 -0.42 -15.74 17.38
N GLY A 285 0.82 -16.26 17.24
CA GLY A 285 1.20 -17.21 16.20
C GLY A 285 1.32 -16.57 14.81
N GLU A 286 1.87 -15.34 14.75
CA GLU A 286 2.09 -14.60 13.51
C GLU A 286 3.54 -14.10 13.45
N GLU A 287 4.05 -13.76 12.27
CA GLU A 287 5.37 -13.17 12.10
C GLU A 287 5.40 -11.72 12.58
N ALA A 288 6.51 -11.32 13.24
CA ALA A 288 6.67 -9.98 13.77
C ALA A 288 6.58 -8.89 12.68
N GLY A 289 7.19 -9.15 11.52
CA GLY A 289 7.11 -8.25 10.36
C GLY A 289 5.68 -8.06 9.86
N THR A 290 4.89 -9.12 9.80
CA THR A 290 3.47 -9.05 9.41
C THR A 290 2.66 -8.20 10.38
N ILE A 291 2.89 -8.33 11.70
CA ILE A 291 2.21 -7.49 12.68
C ILE A 291 2.58 -6.02 12.47
N GLU A 292 3.87 -5.71 12.33
CA GLU A 292 4.37 -4.34 12.19
C GLU A 292 3.91 -3.66 10.89
N GLU A 293 3.77 -4.41 9.80
CA GLU A 293 3.45 -3.83 8.49
C GLU A 293 1.97 -3.83 8.16
N VAL A 294 1.23 -4.83 8.63
CA VAL A 294 -0.17 -5.05 8.21
C VAL A 294 -1.16 -4.63 9.28
N TYR A 295 -0.93 -4.99 10.55
CA TYR A 295 -1.90 -4.79 11.63
C TYR A 295 -1.64 -3.52 12.43
N GLU A 296 -0.41 -3.27 12.90
CA GLU A 296 -0.06 -2.11 13.73
C GLU A 296 -0.46 -0.76 13.13
N PRO A 297 -0.21 -0.48 11.83
CA PRO A 297 -0.50 0.85 11.28
C PRO A 297 -1.98 1.23 11.40
N PHE A 298 -2.87 0.28 11.19
CA PHE A 298 -4.30 0.51 11.34
C PHE A 298 -4.71 0.64 12.81
N LEU A 299 -4.23 -0.25 13.67
CA LEU A 299 -4.53 -0.22 15.10
C LEU A 299 -4.02 1.06 15.78
N ILE A 300 -2.86 1.57 15.34
CA ILE A 300 -2.31 2.83 15.85
C ILE A 300 -3.11 4.02 15.33
N LYS A 301 -3.42 4.05 14.02
CA LYS A 301 -4.23 5.10 13.39
C LYS A 301 -5.59 5.26 14.07
N GLU A 302 -6.27 4.15 14.32
CA GLU A 302 -7.58 4.14 14.97
C GLU A 302 -7.51 4.31 16.50
N GLY A 303 -6.29 4.40 17.04
CA GLY A 303 -6.07 4.67 18.46
C GLY A 303 -6.25 3.48 19.40
N PHE A 304 -6.29 2.24 18.90
CA PHE A 304 -6.39 1.03 19.71
C PHE A 304 -5.05 0.62 20.33
N LEU A 305 -3.94 0.93 19.66
CA LEU A 305 -2.61 0.54 20.03
C LEU A 305 -1.69 1.76 20.11
N LYS A 306 -0.75 1.76 21.08
CA LYS A 306 0.35 2.72 21.17
C LYS A 306 1.69 2.00 21.02
N ARG A 307 2.59 2.63 20.25
CA ARG A 307 4.00 2.21 20.17
C ARG A 307 4.84 3.09 21.10
N THR A 308 5.50 2.47 22.06
CA THR A 308 6.37 3.12 23.03
C THR A 308 7.80 2.59 22.92
N PRO A 309 8.82 3.27 23.47
CA PRO A 309 10.19 2.74 23.48
C PRO A 309 10.34 1.37 24.16
N ARG A 310 9.40 1.03 25.07
CA ARG A 310 9.40 -0.25 25.78
C ARG A 310 8.58 -1.34 25.12
N GLY A 311 7.78 -1.00 24.12
CA GLY A 311 6.92 -1.95 23.41
C GLY A 311 5.53 -1.41 23.04
N ARG A 312 4.61 -2.32 22.82
CA ARG A 312 3.22 -2.07 22.41
C ARG A 312 2.32 -2.02 23.64
N GLU A 313 1.42 -1.05 23.69
CA GLU A 313 0.45 -0.86 24.76
C GLU A 313 -0.97 -0.74 24.17
N ALA A 314 -1.92 -1.48 24.73
CA ALA A 314 -3.33 -1.33 24.43
C ALA A 314 -3.86 -0.03 25.07
N THR A 315 -4.68 0.70 24.34
CA THR A 315 -5.27 1.95 24.82
C THR A 315 -6.59 1.70 25.57
N PRO A 316 -7.13 2.67 26.32
CA PRO A 316 -8.46 2.55 26.90
C PRO A 316 -9.53 2.23 25.86
N LEU A 317 -9.39 2.73 24.62
CA LEU A 317 -10.30 2.41 23.52
C LEU A 317 -10.28 0.92 23.16
N ALA A 318 -9.11 0.27 23.21
CA ALA A 318 -9.01 -1.18 22.97
C ALA A 318 -9.72 -1.98 24.06
N TYR A 319 -9.55 -1.58 25.33
CA TYR A 319 -10.28 -2.21 26.45
C TYR A 319 -11.81 -2.08 26.27
N GLN A 320 -12.29 -0.86 26.00
CA GLN A 320 -13.70 -0.61 25.75
C GLN A 320 -14.25 -1.44 24.58
N HIS A 321 -13.49 -1.51 23.49
CA HIS A 321 -13.89 -2.24 22.27
C HIS A 321 -14.05 -3.74 22.55
N LEU A 322 -13.13 -4.33 23.28
CA LEU A 322 -13.16 -5.75 23.63
C LEU A 322 -13.99 -6.08 24.88
N GLY A 323 -14.61 -5.09 25.50
CA GLY A 323 -15.44 -5.27 26.70
C GLY A 323 -14.67 -5.53 28.00
N PHE A 324 -13.38 -5.17 28.03
CA PHE A 324 -12.56 -5.24 29.25
C PHE A 324 -12.62 -3.95 30.07
N THR A 325 -12.48 -4.05 31.40
CA THR A 325 -12.33 -2.90 32.30
C THR A 325 -10.88 -2.42 32.25
N HIS A 326 -10.67 -1.11 32.00
CA HIS A 326 -9.31 -0.57 32.02
C HIS A 326 -8.80 -0.44 33.48
N PRO A 327 -7.55 -0.81 33.80
CA PRO A 327 -7.03 -0.78 35.17
C PRO A 327 -7.16 0.57 35.89
N ARG A 328 -7.11 1.69 35.14
CA ARG A 328 -7.26 3.04 35.72
C ARG A 328 -8.70 3.39 36.11
N ASP A 329 -9.69 2.70 35.57
CA ASP A 329 -11.12 2.97 35.91
C ASP A 329 -11.49 2.37 37.27
N GLY A 330 -10.70 1.43 37.79
CA GLY A 330 -10.85 0.86 39.14
C GLY A 330 -10.24 1.69 40.28
N GLU A 331 -9.31 2.60 39.98
CA GLU A 331 -8.67 3.46 41.00
C GLU A 331 -9.47 4.75 41.28
N ALA A 332 -10.39 5.15 40.44
CA ALA A 332 -11.23 6.34 40.62
C ALA A 332 -12.38 6.18 41.64
N SER A 333 -12.54 5.01 42.25
CA SER A 333 -13.63 4.69 43.20
C SER A 333 -13.20 4.65 44.66
N LEU A 334 -12.02 5.16 45.03
CA LEU A 334 -11.53 5.15 46.39
C LEU A 334 -11.34 6.54 47.04
N PHE A 335 -11.98 7.61 46.51
CA PHE A 335 -12.06 8.91 47.18
C PHE A 335 -13.46 9.47 47.10
#